data_1b9c84eac5bf0c972e2dc29970909ce6
#
_entry.id   1b9c84eac5bf0c972e2dc29970909ce6
#
_cell.length_a   1.000
_cell.length_b   1.000
_cell.length_c   1.000
_cell.angle_alpha   90.00
_cell.angle_beta   90.00
_cell.angle_gamma   90.00
#
_symmetry.space_group_name_H-M   'P 1'
#
loop_
_entity.id
_entity.type
_entity.pdbx_description
1 polymer ?
#
loop_
_entity_poly.entity_id
_entity_poly.type
_entity_poly.pdbx_seq_one_letter_code
_entity_poly.pdbx_strand_id
1 'polypeptide(L)'
;MTPVRRRFSVEEFHRMAQAGLLGEDDRVELLEGEIWQMSPIGSRHAACLRRLRRLFTPLETQGLCLLAVQDPLRLSPHSEPQPDLLLLKPREDLYAEAHPGPEDVLLLVEVADASGTYDRE
;
A
#
# COMPACT_ATOMS: atom_id res chain seq x y z
N MET A 1 -8.80 -23.50 28.21
CA MET A 1 -8.54 -23.22 26.79
C MET A 1 -7.83 -21.88 26.67
N THR A 2 -6.78 -21.85 25.88
CA THR A 2 -6.02 -20.61 25.68
C THR A 2 -6.41 -20.03 24.33
N PRO A 3 -6.87 -18.78 24.30
CA PRO A 3 -7.22 -18.17 23.02
C PRO A 3 -5.99 -17.92 22.15
N VAL A 4 -6.18 -17.98 20.85
CA VAL A 4 -5.13 -17.73 19.88
C VAL A 4 -5.63 -16.67 18.91
N ARG A 5 -4.76 -15.72 18.57
CA ARG A 5 -5.15 -14.69 17.61
C ARG A 5 -5.36 -15.30 16.22
N ARG A 6 -6.48 -14.98 15.61
CA ARG A 6 -6.75 -15.39 14.25
C ARG A 6 -6.09 -14.41 13.29
N ARG A 7 -5.20 -14.92 12.44
CA ARG A 7 -4.55 -14.10 11.43
C ARG A 7 -5.24 -14.34 10.10
N PHE A 8 -5.58 -13.26 9.42
CA PHE A 8 -6.19 -13.36 8.10
C PHE A 8 -5.13 -13.44 7.02
N SER A 9 -5.40 -14.24 6.00
CA SER A 9 -4.54 -14.28 4.82
C SER A 9 -4.95 -13.18 3.85
N VAL A 10 -4.06 -12.89 2.89
CA VAL A 10 -4.37 -11.93 1.82
C VAL A 10 -5.59 -12.39 1.04
N GLU A 11 -5.70 -13.69 0.77
CA GLU A 11 -6.87 -14.22 0.04
C GLU A 11 -8.16 -14.00 0.81
N GLU A 12 -8.13 -14.22 2.12
CA GLU A 12 -9.30 -13.96 2.95
C GLU A 12 -9.66 -12.48 2.97
N PHE A 13 -8.63 -11.63 3.08
CA PHE A 13 -8.80 -10.18 3.07
C PHE A 13 -9.48 -9.72 1.78
N HIS A 14 -9.03 -10.23 0.63
CA HIS A 14 -9.64 -9.90 -0.65
C HIS A 14 -11.08 -10.39 -0.73
N ARG A 15 -11.37 -11.58 -0.22
CA ARG A 15 -12.74 -12.10 -0.21
C ARG A 15 -13.66 -11.25 0.66
N MET A 16 -13.13 -10.74 1.79
CA MET A 16 -13.90 -9.84 2.66
C MET A 16 -14.25 -8.55 1.94
N ALA A 17 -13.31 -8.00 1.18
CA ALA A 17 -13.56 -6.80 0.39
C ALA A 17 -14.62 -7.07 -0.69
N GLN A 18 -14.50 -8.19 -1.38
CA GLN A 18 -15.47 -8.56 -2.42
C GLN A 18 -16.87 -8.79 -1.85
N ALA A 19 -16.94 -9.27 -0.62
CA ALA A 19 -18.23 -9.52 0.04
C ALA A 19 -18.85 -8.27 0.63
N GLY A 20 -18.18 -7.12 0.52
CA GLY A 20 -18.70 -5.87 1.03
C GLY A 20 -18.50 -5.66 2.52
N LEU A 21 -17.67 -6.49 3.16
CA LEU A 21 -17.39 -6.34 4.58
C LEU A 21 -16.45 -5.17 4.87
N LEU A 22 -15.69 -4.77 3.85
CA LEU A 22 -14.81 -3.60 3.93
C LEU A 22 -15.36 -2.56 2.97
N GLY A 23 -15.55 -1.33 3.42
CA GLY A 23 -16.14 -0.28 2.60
C GLY A 23 -15.23 0.09 1.43
N GLU A 24 -15.84 0.44 0.29
CA GLU A 24 -15.06 0.81 -0.89
C GLU A 24 -14.24 2.08 -0.66
N ASP A 25 -14.78 2.99 0.15
CA ASP A 25 -14.10 4.23 0.44
C ASP A 25 -13.14 4.13 1.60
N ASP A 26 -13.10 2.99 2.28
CA ASP A 26 -12.21 2.80 3.41
C ASP A 26 -10.82 2.43 2.91
N ARG A 27 -9.81 3.10 3.44
CA ARG A 27 -8.44 2.68 3.20
C ARG A 27 -8.08 1.70 4.30
N VAL A 28 -7.92 0.44 3.91
CA VAL A 28 -7.57 -0.62 4.86
C VAL A 28 -6.34 -1.34 4.36
N GLU A 29 -5.52 -1.78 5.31
CA GLU A 29 -4.33 -2.57 5.01
C GLU A 29 -4.36 -3.84 5.83
N LEU A 30 -3.77 -4.90 5.28
CA LEU A 30 -3.56 -6.13 6.03
C LEU A 30 -2.10 -6.18 6.44
N LEU A 31 -1.83 -6.23 7.75
CA LEU A 31 -0.47 -6.27 8.27
C LEU A 31 -0.38 -7.37 9.30
N GLU A 32 0.47 -8.37 9.03
CA GLU A 32 0.66 -9.52 9.91
C GLU A 32 -0.66 -10.19 10.28
N GLY A 33 -1.57 -10.25 9.33
CA GLY A 33 -2.88 -10.88 9.53
C GLY A 33 -3.92 -10.02 10.20
N GLU A 34 -3.59 -8.77 10.53
CA GLU A 34 -4.51 -7.83 11.16
C GLU A 34 -4.96 -6.79 10.15
N ILE A 35 -6.23 -6.41 10.21
CA ILE A 35 -6.79 -5.41 9.31
C ILE A 35 -6.76 -4.07 10.01
N TRP A 36 -6.07 -3.11 9.37
CA TRP A 36 -5.91 -1.76 9.90
C TRP A 36 -6.64 -0.78 9.00
N GLN A 37 -7.45 0.07 9.60
CA GLN A 37 -8.10 1.15 8.86
C GLN A 37 -7.23 2.38 8.95
N MET A 38 -6.92 2.95 7.78
CA MET A 38 -6.03 4.11 7.70
C MET A 38 -6.85 5.39 7.77
N SER A 39 -6.29 6.40 8.43
CA SER A 39 -6.93 7.73 8.47
C SER A 39 -6.76 8.41 7.11
N PRO A 40 -7.71 9.29 6.75
CA PRO A 40 -7.53 10.11 5.55
C PRO A 40 -6.26 10.94 5.65
N ILE A 41 -5.58 11.11 4.52
CA ILE A 41 -4.35 11.91 4.50
C ILE A 41 -4.69 13.39 4.49
N GLY A 42 -3.84 14.19 5.13
CA GLY A 42 -4.00 15.63 5.13
C GLY A 42 -3.37 16.26 3.89
N SER A 43 -3.58 17.58 3.74
CA SER A 43 -3.12 18.31 2.56
C SER A 43 -1.60 18.36 2.46
N ARG A 44 -0.88 18.41 3.58
CA ARG A 44 0.57 18.42 3.56
C ARG A 44 1.14 17.10 3.08
N HIS A 45 0.54 15.99 3.54
CA HIS A 45 0.93 14.66 3.09
C HIS A 45 0.70 14.54 1.59
N ALA A 46 -0.48 14.96 1.12
CA ALA A 46 -0.81 14.90 -0.30
C ALA A 46 0.14 15.76 -1.13
N ALA A 47 0.50 16.95 -0.64
CA ALA A 47 1.44 17.82 -1.34
C ALA A 47 2.82 17.19 -1.44
N CYS A 48 3.27 16.54 -0.37
CA CYS A 48 4.56 15.85 -0.38
C CYS A 48 4.56 14.74 -1.41
N LEU A 49 3.48 13.96 -1.48
CA LEU A 49 3.37 12.92 -2.50
C LEU A 49 3.40 13.49 -3.92
N ARG A 50 2.74 14.62 -4.14
CA ARG A 50 2.76 15.26 -5.46
C ARG A 50 4.16 15.70 -5.86
N ARG A 51 4.95 16.22 -4.89
CA ARG A 51 6.33 16.59 -5.14
C ARG A 51 7.18 15.37 -5.48
N LEU A 52 6.98 14.29 -4.75
CA LEU A 52 7.72 13.04 -5.02
C LEU A 52 7.36 12.48 -6.39
N ARG A 53 6.08 12.50 -6.76
CA ARG A 53 5.67 12.03 -8.07
C ARG A 53 6.30 12.88 -9.16
N ARG A 54 6.33 14.20 -8.98
CA ARG A 54 6.97 15.08 -9.95
C ARG A 54 8.46 14.77 -10.09
N LEU A 55 9.11 14.47 -8.97
CA LEU A 55 10.52 14.14 -8.96
C LEU A 55 10.82 12.85 -9.73
N PHE A 56 9.96 11.83 -9.57
CA PHE A 56 10.23 10.52 -10.15
C PHE A 56 9.58 10.28 -11.50
N THR A 57 8.61 11.09 -11.91
CA THR A 57 7.92 10.91 -13.18
C THR A 57 8.89 10.84 -14.39
N PRO A 58 9.97 11.63 -14.44
CA PRO A 58 10.91 11.49 -15.56
C PRO A 58 11.50 10.11 -15.70
N LEU A 59 11.72 9.40 -14.57
CA LEU A 59 12.24 8.03 -14.62
C LEU A 59 11.21 7.08 -15.24
N GLU A 60 9.94 7.29 -14.92
CA GLU A 60 8.87 6.48 -15.50
C GLU A 60 8.74 6.76 -17.00
N THR A 61 8.85 8.02 -17.41
CA THR A 61 8.81 8.41 -18.80
C THR A 61 9.94 7.75 -19.60
N GLN A 62 11.10 7.58 -18.96
CA GLN A 62 12.25 6.94 -19.61
C GLN A 62 12.15 5.41 -19.57
N GLY A 63 11.12 4.85 -19.01
CA GLY A 63 10.94 3.41 -18.96
C GLY A 63 11.77 2.70 -17.90
N LEU A 64 12.29 3.45 -16.92
CA LEU A 64 13.16 2.88 -15.90
C LEU A 64 12.39 2.31 -14.71
N CYS A 65 11.14 2.72 -14.52
CA CYS A 65 10.31 2.23 -13.44
C CYS A 65 8.84 2.48 -13.73
N LEU A 66 7.97 1.92 -12.91
CA LEU A 66 6.56 2.28 -12.87
C LEU A 66 6.27 2.87 -11.50
N LEU A 67 5.54 3.98 -11.46
CA LEU A 67 5.15 4.59 -10.19
C LEU A 67 3.82 4.01 -9.75
N ALA A 68 3.72 3.70 -8.46
CA ALA A 68 2.48 3.26 -7.85
C ALA A 68 2.26 4.07 -6.59
N VAL A 69 1.08 4.69 -6.46
CA VAL A 69 0.77 5.58 -5.33
C VAL A 69 -0.36 4.95 -4.54
N GLN A 70 -0.04 4.54 -3.31
CA GLN A 70 -1.01 3.98 -2.36
C GLN A 70 -1.71 2.73 -2.91
N ASP A 71 -1.04 1.99 -3.77
CA ASP A 71 -1.54 0.73 -4.30
C ASP A 71 -1.03 -0.43 -3.43
N PRO A 72 -1.76 -1.56 -3.44
CA PRO A 72 -1.34 -2.70 -2.63
C PRO A 72 -0.01 -3.30 -3.04
N LEU A 73 0.78 -3.69 -2.04
CA LEU A 73 2.02 -4.42 -2.23
C LEU A 73 1.89 -5.75 -1.47
N ARG A 74 1.97 -6.85 -2.18
CA ARG A 74 1.84 -8.17 -1.55
C ARG A 74 3.16 -8.59 -0.95
N LEU A 75 3.34 -8.34 0.36
CA LEU A 75 4.59 -8.64 1.04
C LEU A 75 4.72 -10.09 1.44
N SER A 76 3.62 -10.71 1.87
CA SER A 76 3.64 -12.06 2.40
C SER A 76 2.23 -12.62 2.35
N PRO A 77 2.02 -13.89 2.72
CA PRO A 77 0.65 -14.43 2.76
C PRO A 77 -0.29 -13.72 3.72
N HIS A 78 0.25 -12.94 4.67
CA HIS A 78 -0.56 -12.27 5.69
C HIS A 78 -0.38 -10.75 5.72
N SER A 79 0.30 -10.18 4.72
CA SER A 79 0.54 -8.73 4.71
C SER A 79 0.42 -8.16 3.32
N GLU A 80 -0.46 -7.15 3.19
CA GLU A 80 -0.63 -6.43 1.94
C GLU A 80 -0.87 -4.96 2.26
N PRO A 81 0.19 -4.22 2.58
CA PRO A 81 0.09 -2.77 2.85
C PRO A 81 -0.12 -1.99 1.56
N GLN A 82 -0.45 -0.71 1.72
CA GLN A 82 -0.58 0.25 0.62
C GLN A 82 0.41 1.39 0.84
N PRO A 83 1.69 1.18 0.51
CA PRO A 83 2.71 2.21 0.73
C PRO A 83 2.39 3.49 -0.03
N ASP A 84 2.85 4.63 0.49
CA ASP A 84 2.56 5.91 -0.14
C ASP A 84 3.05 5.97 -1.58
N LEU A 85 4.28 5.54 -1.83
CA LEU A 85 4.84 5.56 -3.18
C LEU A 85 5.77 4.37 -3.38
N LEU A 86 5.61 3.71 -4.51
CA LEU A 86 6.52 2.65 -4.94
C LEU A 86 7.08 2.98 -6.29
N LEU A 87 8.36 2.71 -6.48
CA LEU A 87 8.95 2.61 -7.80
C LEU A 87 9.13 1.13 -8.06
N LEU A 88 8.44 0.64 -9.08
CA LEU A 88 8.39 -0.78 -9.41
C LEU A 88 9.21 -1.07 -10.67
N LYS A 89 9.71 -2.30 -10.77
CA LYS A 89 10.35 -2.74 -12.00
C LYS A 89 9.35 -2.67 -13.15
N PRO A 90 9.78 -2.22 -14.33
CA PRO A 90 8.87 -2.16 -15.48
C PRO A 90 8.34 -3.56 -15.85
N ARG A 91 7.05 -3.61 -16.20
CA ARG A 91 6.40 -4.82 -16.71
C ARG A 91 5.42 -4.39 -17.79
N GLU A 92 5.37 -5.18 -18.86
CA GLU A 92 4.48 -4.85 -19.98
C GLU A 92 3.01 -4.85 -19.59
N ASP A 93 2.61 -5.77 -18.70
CA ASP A 93 1.22 -5.87 -18.27
C ASP A 93 0.85 -4.85 -17.20
N LEU A 94 1.80 -4.01 -16.78
CA LEU A 94 1.58 -2.98 -15.75
C LEU A 94 1.01 -3.57 -14.46
N TYR A 95 1.41 -4.81 -14.15
CA TYR A 95 0.94 -5.55 -12.97
C TYR A 95 -0.57 -5.80 -12.99
N ALA A 96 -1.14 -5.97 -14.17
CA ALA A 96 -2.58 -6.18 -14.32
C ALA A 96 -3.04 -7.54 -13.78
N GLU A 97 -2.15 -8.55 -13.81
CA GLU A 97 -2.52 -9.90 -13.41
C GLU A 97 -2.50 -10.10 -11.90
N ALA A 98 -1.64 -9.38 -11.20
CA ALA A 98 -1.51 -9.49 -9.75
C ALA A 98 -0.77 -8.27 -9.23
N HIS A 99 -0.99 -7.96 -7.95
CA HIS A 99 -0.24 -6.89 -7.30
C HIS A 99 1.23 -7.25 -7.22
N PRO A 100 2.12 -6.24 -7.21
CA PRO A 100 3.55 -6.51 -7.10
C PRO A 100 3.91 -7.11 -5.74
N GLY A 101 4.99 -7.88 -5.74
CA GLY A 101 5.58 -8.40 -4.52
C GLY A 101 6.89 -7.69 -4.21
N PRO A 102 7.57 -8.09 -3.13
CA PRO A 102 8.80 -7.41 -2.70
C PRO A 102 9.90 -7.41 -3.77
N GLU A 103 9.96 -8.47 -4.56
CA GLU A 103 10.98 -8.60 -5.59
C GLU A 103 10.81 -7.59 -6.72
N ASP A 104 9.63 -6.98 -6.82
CA ASP A 104 9.31 -6.02 -7.87
C ASP A 104 9.62 -4.58 -7.48
N VAL A 105 10.00 -4.34 -6.23
CA VAL A 105 10.16 -2.99 -5.69
C VAL A 105 11.59 -2.49 -5.87
N LEU A 106 11.74 -1.36 -6.55
CA LEU A 106 13.03 -0.68 -6.66
C LEU A 106 13.23 0.30 -5.51
N LEU A 107 12.16 0.98 -5.10
CA LEU A 107 12.22 1.96 -4.02
C LEU A 107 10.83 2.07 -3.40
N LEU A 108 10.78 2.15 -2.09
CA LEU A 108 9.55 2.37 -1.35
C LEU A 108 9.70 3.64 -0.54
N VAL A 109 8.73 4.55 -0.63
CA VAL A 109 8.75 5.80 0.11
C VAL A 109 7.48 5.90 0.95
N GLU A 110 7.65 6.15 2.24
CA GLU A 110 6.55 6.45 3.13
C GLU A 110 6.70 7.88 3.62
N VAL A 111 5.61 8.63 3.60
CA VAL A 111 5.63 10.02 4.05
C VAL A 111 5.12 10.05 5.48
N ALA A 112 5.99 10.47 6.40
CA ALA A 112 5.63 10.55 7.80
C ALA A 112 4.80 11.81 8.06
N ASP A 113 3.76 11.66 8.91
CA ASP A 113 2.99 12.80 9.33
C ASP A 113 3.75 13.54 10.42
N ALA A 114 4.12 14.77 10.14
CA ALA A 114 4.91 15.56 11.05
C ALA A 114 4.13 15.98 12.30
N SER A 115 2.81 15.84 12.32
CA SER A 115 2.04 16.24 13.49
C SER A 115 2.37 15.36 14.70
N GLY A 116 2.66 14.11 14.47
CA GLY A 116 3.08 13.21 15.53
C GLY A 116 2.07 12.94 16.59
N THR A 117 0.82 13.34 16.38
CA THR A 117 -0.16 13.20 17.43
C THR A 117 -0.99 11.96 17.31
N TYR A 118 -0.85 11.26 16.20
CA TYR A 118 -1.75 10.17 15.92
C TYR A 118 -1.26 8.87 16.43
N ASP A 119 -0.08 8.84 16.82
CA ASP A 119 0.40 7.69 17.00
C ASP A 119 0.44 7.24 18.24
N ARG A 120 0.21 7.44 18.76
CA ARG A 120 0.32 6.90 19.72
C ARG A 120 -0.48 6.23 20.25
N GLU A 121 -0.86 5.78 20.14
CA GLU A 121 -1.61 5.10 20.76
C GLU A 121 -1.73 4.28 20.66
#